data_08981e991fa567ab3e1e5a2d3ca242f8
#
_entry.id   08981e991fa567ab3e1e5a2d3ca242f8
#
_cell.length_a   1.000
_cell.length_b   1.000
_cell.length_c   1.000
_cell.angle_alpha   90.00
_cell.angle_beta   90.00
_cell.angle_gamma   90.00
#
_symmetry.space_group_name_H-M   'P 1'
#
loop_
_entity.id
_entity.type
_entity.pdbx_description
1 polymer ?
#
loop_
_entity_poly.entity_id
_entity_poly.type
_entity_poly.pdbx_seq_one_letter_code
_entity_poly.pdbx_strand_id
1 'polypeptide(L)'
;MTNSKLKTQNSKLPKGIGVIVLAAGRGSRMGATPKLLLPLQDGRPIIRHAVSNVLEWNPSQVVVVVRPDLPAIEEALVDLPVTCVPNPRYQEGMATSLAVGIGALSSPVDAALVALGDEPYVAEHIVMRLVAAYMSERKPITIPQYGEQAGPPTLFARSIFPELLMLEGDIGGRQLLSKYPELVCLVPFNQEDRPRDVDTPGDYRALL
;
A
#
# COMPACT_ATOMS: atom_id res chain seq x y z
N MET A 1 28.50 -9.22 -27.58
CA MET A 1 28.77 -8.00 -26.78
C MET A 1 27.87 -8.04 -25.58
N THR A 2 28.46 -8.09 -24.43
CA THR A 2 27.99 -8.54 -23.16
C THR A 2 26.90 -7.62 -22.57
N ASN A 3 25.69 -8.16 -22.47
CA ASN A 3 24.60 -7.53 -21.74
C ASN A 3 24.86 -7.74 -20.23
N SER A 4 25.53 -6.78 -19.61
CA SER A 4 25.78 -6.75 -18.19
C SER A 4 24.44 -6.62 -17.45
N LYS A 5 23.93 -7.73 -16.92
CA LYS A 5 22.90 -7.74 -15.90
C LYS A 5 23.45 -6.96 -14.68
N LEU A 6 23.11 -5.70 -14.57
CA LEU A 6 23.17 -4.99 -13.31
C LEU A 6 22.31 -5.78 -12.31
N LYS A 7 22.97 -6.59 -11.47
CA LYS A 7 22.36 -7.12 -10.25
C LYS A 7 22.03 -5.89 -9.41
N THR A 8 20.75 -5.52 -9.38
CA THR A 8 20.20 -4.59 -8.41
C THR A 8 20.60 -5.12 -7.03
N GLN A 9 21.42 -4.38 -6.30
CA GLN A 9 21.61 -4.60 -4.88
C GLN A 9 20.20 -4.56 -4.26
N ASN A 10 19.81 -5.59 -3.51
CA ASN A 10 18.54 -5.63 -2.79
C ASN A 10 18.40 -4.36 -1.96
N SER A 11 17.64 -3.40 -2.47
CA SER A 11 17.35 -2.14 -1.79
C SER A 11 16.34 -2.47 -0.71
N LYS A 12 16.79 -2.42 0.54
CA LYS A 12 15.96 -2.73 1.71
C LYS A 12 15.42 -1.44 2.30
N LEU A 13 14.18 -1.48 2.78
CA LEU A 13 13.65 -0.37 3.57
C LEU A 13 14.52 -0.15 4.82
N PRO A 14 14.77 1.12 5.21
CA PRO A 14 15.43 1.43 6.48
C PRO A 14 14.67 0.80 7.65
N LYS A 15 15.41 0.44 8.70
CA LYS A 15 14.80 0.00 9.95
C LYS A 15 13.84 1.07 10.47
N GLY A 16 12.70 0.64 11.04
CA GLY A 16 11.68 1.56 11.54
C GLY A 16 10.62 1.97 10.52
N ILE A 17 10.67 1.48 9.27
CA ILE A 17 9.56 1.63 8.32
C ILE A 17 8.73 0.35 8.30
N GLY A 18 7.46 0.47 8.74
CA GLY A 18 6.45 -0.56 8.58
C GLY A 18 5.66 -0.37 7.29
N VAL A 19 4.99 -1.43 6.82
CA VAL A 19 4.08 -1.35 5.69
C VAL A 19 2.68 -1.77 6.11
N ILE A 20 1.69 -1.00 5.69
CA ILE A 20 0.27 -1.31 5.84
C ILE A 20 -0.29 -1.59 4.44
N VAL A 21 -0.88 -2.78 4.25
CA VAL A 21 -1.61 -3.12 3.04
C VAL A 21 -3.11 -3.02 3.32
N LEU A 22 -3.81 -2.12 2.61
CA LEU A 22 -5.25 -1.97 2.75
C LEU A 22 -5.96 -2.99 1.85
N ALA A 23 -6.59 -3.98 2.46
CA ALA A 23 -7.29 -5.08 1.78
C ALA A 23 -8.77 -5.23 2.21
N ALA A 24 -9.32 -4.26 2.95
CA ALA A 24 -10.70 -4.28 3.46
C ALA A 24 -11.72 -3.59 2.54
N GLY A 25 -11.33 -3.20 1.32
CA GLY A 25 -12.21 -2.56 0.35
C GLY A 25 -13.39 -3.44 -0.10
N ARG A 26 -14.54 -2.82 -0.41
CA ARG A 26 -15.79 -3.54 -0.80
C ARG A 26 -15.67 -4.29 -2.13
N GLY A 27 -14.85 -3.84 -3.06
CA GLY A 27 -14.62 -4.49 -4.37
C GLY A 27 -15.88 -4.66 -5.23
N SER A 28 -16.90 -3.81 -5.07
CA SER A 28 -18.27 -3.98 -5.60
C SER A 28 -18.39 -3.99 -7.14
N ARG A 29 -17.35 -3.56 -7.86
CA ARG A 29 -17.39 -3.41 -9.33
C ARG A 29 -17.03 -4.68 -10.12
N MET A 30 -16.52 -5.71 -9.44
CA MET A 30 -16.00 -6.94 -10.08
C MET A 30 -16.98 -8.13 -10.08
N GLY A 31 -18.25 -7.90 -9.68
CA GLY A 31 -19.27 -8.95 -9.63
C GLY A 31 -19.22 -9.80 -8.35
N ALA A 32 -19.57 -11.09 -8.47
CA ALA A 32 -19.74 -11.99 -7.31
C ALA A 32 -18.43 -12.43 -6.66
N THR A 33 -17.32 -12.48 -7.42
CA THR A 33 -16.01 -12.90 -6.89
C THR A 33 -15.28 -11.70 -6.32
N PRO A 34 -14.81 -11.75 -5.06
CA PRO A 34 -14.00 -10.69 -4.48
C PRO A 34 -12.72 -10.47 -5.29
N LYS A 35 -12.50 -9.23 -5.77
CA LYS A 35 -11.40 -8.92 -6.69
C LYS A 35 -10.03 -9.35 -6.18
N LEU A 36 -9.77 -9.20 -4.89
CA LEU A 36 -8.49 -9.55 -4.27
C LEU A 36 -8.18 -11.06 -4.30
N LEU A 37 -9.20 -11.90 -4.47
CA LEU A 37 -9.07 -13.36 -4.56
C LEU A 37 -9.02 -13.87 -6.00
N LEU A 38 -9.12 -13.00 -7.01
CA LEU A 38 -8.97 -13.40 -8.41
C LEU A 38 -7.53 -13.87 -8.67
N PRO A 39 -7.34 -15.05 -9.32
CA PRO A 39 -6.02 -15.60 -9.59
C PRO A 39 -5.32 -14.84 -10.74
N LEU A 40 -4.02 -14.60 -10.62
CA LEU A 40 -3.18 -14.16 -11.73
C LEU A 40 -2.62 -15.36 -12.51
N GLN A 41 -1.73 -15.12 -13.49
CA GLN A 41 -1.22 -16.15 -14.42
C GLN A 41 -0.64 -17.40 -13.73
N ASP A 42 -0.07 -17.26 -12.54
CA ASP A 42 0.50 -18.35 -11.74
C ASP A 42 -0.51 -19.04 -10.81
N GLY A 43 -1.79 -18.67 -10.88
CA GLY A 43 -2.88 -19.21 -10.08
C GLY A 43 -2.97 -18.62 -8.66
N ARG A 44 -2.04 -17.76 -8.25
CA ARG A 44 -2.09 -17.10 -6.94
C ARG A 44 -2.99 -15.86 -6.98
N PRO A 45 -3.74 -15.56 -5.89
CA PRO A 45 -4.66 -14.43 -5.87
C PRO A 45 -3.92 -13.07 -5.86
N ILE A 46 -4.60 -12.02 -6.36
CA ILE A 46 -4.09 -10.65 -6.44
C ILE A 46 -3.50 -10.18 -5.11
N ILE A 47 -4.22 -10.39 -4.00
CA ILE A 47 -3.74 -9.97 -2.68
C ILE A 47 -2.41 -10.62 -2.30
N ARG A 48 -2.21 -11.89 -2.68
CA ARG A 48 -0.95 -12.58 -2.41
C ARG A 48 0.21 -11.98 -3.21
N HIS A 49 -0.02 -11.56 -4.46
CA HIS A 49 0.98 -10.85 -5.25
C HIS A 49 1.32 -9.49 -4.63
N ALA A 50 0.32 -8.70 -4.24
CA ALA A 50 0.54 -7.40 -3.60
C ALA A 50 1.36 -7.53 -2.31
N VAL A 51 1.01 -8.48 -1.45
CA VAL A 51 1.71 -8.70 -0.18
C VAL A 51 3.11 -9.28 -0.42
N SER A 52 3.30 -10.21 -1.37
CA SER A 52 4.62 -10.75 -1.73
C SER A 52 5.54 -9.64 -2.26
N ASN A 53 5.03 -8.76 -3.11
CA ASN A 53 5.77 -7.60 -3.62
C ASN A 53 6.21 -6.67 -2.47
N VAL A 54 5.33 -6.40 -1.51
CA VAL A 54 5.65 -5.62 -0.29
C VAL A 54 6.76 -6.27 0.52
N LEU A 55 6.74 -7.59 0.69
CA LEU A 55 7.75 -8.33 1.46
C LEU A 55 9.15 -8.27 0.81
N GLU A 56 9.23 -8.14 -0.52
CA GLU A 56 10.52 -7.96 -1.22
C GLU A 56 11.24 -6.67 -0.81
N TRP A 57 10.52 -5.63 -0.36
CA TRP A 57 11.12 -4.39 0.14
C TRP A 57 11.75 -4.54 1.53
N ASN A 58 11.59 -5.71 2.17
CA ASN A 58 12.13 -6.04 3.50
C ASN A 58 11.74 -5.03 4.59
N PRO A 59 10.44 -4.75 4.78
CA PRO A 59 9.96 -3.85 5.81
C PRO A 59 10.23 -4.41 7.21
N SER A 60 10.21 -3.52 8.24
CA SER A 60 10.34 -3.95 9.64
C SER A 60 9.11 -4.71 10.14
N GLN A 61 7.95 -4.44 9.56
CA GLN A 61 6.68 -5.10 9.85
C GLN A 61 5.73 -4.93 8.66
N VAL A 62 4.88 -5.94 8.40
CA VAL A 62 3.76 -5.85 7.45
C VAL A 62 2.45 -6.12 8.18
N VAL A 63 1.53 -5.15 8.11
CA VAL A 63 0.15 -5.27 8.58
C VAL A 63 -0.77 -5.29 7.37
N VAL A 64 -1.63 -6.29 7.27
CA VAL A 64 -2.66 -6.37 6.22
C VAL A 64 -4.02 -6.15 6.87
N VAL A 65 -4.68 -5.06 6.50
CA VAL A 65 -6.01 -4.75 7.02
C VAL A 65 -7.06 -5.43 6.16
N VAL A 66 -7.82 -6.34 6.76
CA VAL A 66 -8.78 -7.20 6.07
C VAL A 66 -10.21 -6.94 6.55
N ARG A 67 -11.18 -7.40 5.78
CA ARG A 67 -12.59 -7.40 6.23
C ARG A 67 -12.91 -8.71 6.95
N PRO A 68 -13.64 -8.65 8.09
CA PRO A 68 -13.93 -9.84 8.90
C PRO A 68 -14.90 -10.82 8.22
N ASP A 69 -15.70 -10.36 7.26
CA ASP A 69 -16.66 -11.19 6.51
C ASP A 69 -16.07 -11.90 5.28
N LEU A 70 -14.73 -11.81 5.08
CA LEU A 70 -14.03 -12.45 3.96
C LEU A 70 -12.73 -13.14 4.45
N PRO A 71 -12.82 -14.22 5.24
CA PRO A 71 -11.66 -14.91 5.81
C PRO A 71 -10.72 -15.51 4.77
N ALA A 72 -11.20 -15.78 3.55
CA ALA A 72 -10.38 -16.28 2.46
C ALA A 72 -9.19 -15.35 2.08
N ILE A 73 -9.24 -14.06 2.44
CA ILE A 73 -8.07 -13.18 2.27
C ILE A 73 -6.95 -13.57 3.26
N GLU A 74 -7.28 -13.84 4.52
CA GLU A 74 -6.31 -14.29 5.53
C GLU A 74 -5.76 -15.67 5.16
N GLU A 75 -6.61 -16.59 4.70
CA GLU A 75 -6.22 -17.92 4.23
C GLU A 75 -5.21 -17.85 3.08
N ALA A 76 -5.39 -16.90 2.15
CA ALA A 76 -4.47 -16.67 1.04
C ALA A 76 -3.07 -16.18 1.48
N LEU A 77 -2.92 -15.72 2.73
CA LEU A 77 -1.71 -15.12 3.28
C LEU A 77 -1.10 -15.90 4.44
N VAL A 78 -1.68 -17.04 4.83
CA VAL A 78 -1.40 -17.77 6.09
C VAL A 78 0.09 -18.13 6.28
N ASP A 79 0.82 -18.37 5.21
CA ASP A 79 2.25 -18.77 5.21
C ASP A 79 3.21 -17.58 5.02
N LEU A 80 2.69 -16.35 4.90
CA LEU A 80 3.50 -15.15 4.75
C LEU A 80 3.78 -14.50 6.12
N PRO A 81 4.96 -13.89 6.32
CA PRO A 81 5.32 -13.23 7.57
C PRO A 81 4.63 -11.86 7.72
N VAL A 82 3.31 -11.87 7.83
CA VAL A 82 2.46 -10.68 7.94
C VAL A 82 1.48 -10.81 9.09
N THR A 83 0.97 -9.69 9.58
CA THR A 83 -0.09 -9.64 10.58
C THR A 83 -1.39 -9.20 9.91
N CYS A 84 -2.35 -10.10 9.76
CA CYS A 84 -3.70 -9.73 9.30
C CYS A 84 -4.50 -9.16 10.47
N VAL A 85 -5.17 -8.02 10.24
CA VAL A 85 -5.97 -7.34 11.26
C VAL A 85 -7.35 -7.02 10.68
N PRO A 86 -8.44 -7.56 11.27
CA PRO A 86 -9.78 -7.30 10.79
C PRO A 86 -10.23 -5.87 11.11
N ASN A 87 -10.83 -5.21 10.11
CA ASN A 87 -11.51 -3.93 10.32
C ASN A 87 -13.04 -4.16 10.36
N PRO A 88 -13.69 -4.18 11.52
CA PRO A 88 -15.14 -4.35 11.62
C PRO A 88 -15.93 -3.14 11.06
N ARG A 89 -15.27 -1.98 10.94
CA ARG A 89 -15.86 -0.74 10.43
C ARG A 89 -15.53 -0.46 8.97
N TYR A 90 -15.09 -1.47 8.19
CA TYR A 90 -14.64 -1.30 6.79
C TYR A 90 -15.69 -0.64 5.89
N GLN A 91 -16.98 -0.75 6.23
CA GLN A 91 -18.08 -0.15 5.48
C GLN A 91 -18.16 1.38 5.63
N GLU A 92 -17.53 1.95 6.65
CA GLU A 92 -17.52 3.39 6.92
C GLU A 92 -16.47 4.16 6.08
N GLY A 93 -15.67 3.44 5.29
CA GLY A 93 -14.71 4.03 4.36
C GLY A 93 -13.26 3.68 4.66
N MET A 94 -12.38 4.10 3.77
CA MET A 94 -10.94 3.80 3.79
C MET A 94 -10.25 4.32 5.05
N ALA A 95 -10.72 5.44 5.62
CA ALA A 95 -10.15 6.05 6.82
C ALA A 95 -10.11 5.07 8.00
N THR A 96 -11.17 4.27 8.20
CA THR A 96 -11.22 3.28 9.28
C THR A 96 -10.19 2.17 9.10
N SER A 97 -9.93 1.76 7.85
CA SER A 97 -8.90 0.76 7.54
C SER A 97 -7.50 1.30 7.79
N LEU A 98 -7.26 2.57 7.43
CA LEU A 98 -6.00 3.23 7.72
C LEU A 98 -5.75 3.33 9.22
N ALA A 99 -6.76 3.76 9.99
CA ALA A 99 -6.68 3.84 11.45
C ALA A 99 -6.40 2.49 12.11
N VAL A 100 -7.07 1.40 11.67
CA VAL A 100 -6.80 0.04 12.14
C VAL A 100 -5.37 -0.37 11.84
N GLY A 101 -4.88 -0.12 10.62
CA GLY A 101 -3.52 -0.44 10.22
C GLY A 101 -2.46 0.30 11.04
N ILE A 102 -2.64 1.60 11.25
CA ILE A 102 -1.75 2.43 12.10
C ILE A 102 -1.75 1.92 13.55
N GLY A 103 -2.94 1.62 14.10
CA GLY A 103 -3.07 1.12 15.48
C GLY A 103 -2.44 -0.26 15.69
N ALA A 104 -2.30 -1.06 14.63
CA ALA A 104 -1.71 -2.41 14.67
C ALA A 104 -0.18 -2.41 14.50
N LEU A 105 0.43 -1.28 14.11
CA LEU A 105 1.89 -1.19 14.03
C LEU A 105 2.50 -1.24 15.44
N SER A 106 3.45 -2.15 15.63
CA SER A 106 4.21 -2.25 16.88
C SER A 106 5.21 -1.10 17.01
N SER A 107 5.65 -0.83 18.25
CA SER A 107 6.75 0.11 18.49
C SER A 107 8.10 -0.65 18.43
N PRO A 108 9.17 -0.06 17.88
CA PRO A 108 9.28 1.30 17.34
C PRO A 108 9.13 1.32 15.81
N VAL A 109 8.10 2.02 15.31
CA VAL A 109 7.96 2.33 13.88
C VAL A 109 8.04 3.85 13.72
N ASP A 110 8.97 4.33 12.90
CA ASP A 110 9.20 5.76 12.66
C ASP A 110 8.30 6.31 11.54
N ALA A 111 7.93 5.43 10.60
CA ALA A 111 7.06 5.73 9.49
C ALA A 111 6.28 4.50 9.02
N ALA A 112 5.13 4.72 8.37
CA ALA A 112 4.32 3.71 7.73
C ALA A 112 4.19 4.00 6.23
N LEU A 113 4.54 3.03 5.39
CA LEU A 113 4.20 3.04 3.96
C LEU A 113 2.85 2.35 3.78
N VAL A 114 1.89 3.04 3.20
CA VAL A 114 0.54 2.52 2.95
C VAL A 114 0.41 2.15 1.49
N ALA A 115 0.19 0.88 1.22
CA ALA A 115 -0.03 0.28 -0.09
C ALA A 115 -1.46 -0.28 -0.22
N LEU A 116 -1.91 -0.51 -1.44
CA LEU A 116 -3.23 -1.07 -1.71
C LEU A 116 -3.12 -2.56 -2.09
N GLY A 117 -4.05 -3.36 -1.59
CA GLY A 117 -4.08 -4.81 -1.86
C GLY A 117 -4.48 -5.18 -3.30
N ASP A 118 -5.01 -4.24 -4.06
CA ASP A 118 -5.39 -4.38 -5.47
C ASP A 118 -4.36 -3.82 -6.46
N GLU A 119 -3.19 -3.38 -5.96
CA GLU A 119 -2.02 -2.99 -6.74
C GLU A 119 -0.90 -4.05 -6.60
N PRO A 120 -0.98 -5.19 -7.31
CA PRO A 120 -0.08 -6.33 -7.11
C PRO A 120 1.38 -6.07 -7.48
N TYR A 121 1.66 -5.03 -8.27
CA TYR A 121 2.98 -4.76 -8.86
C TYR A 121 3.41 -3.31 -8.68
N VAL A 122 3.61 -2.88 -7.43
CA VAL A 122 4.26 -1.60 -7.14
C VAL A 122 5.76 -1.73 -7.38
N ALA A 123 6.30 -0.94 -8.29
CA ALA A 123 7.72 -1.04 -8.65
C ALA A 123 8.62 -0.56 -7.48
N GLU A 124 9.67 -1.33 -7.18
CA GLU A 124 10.62 -1.07 -6.10
C GLU A 124 11.21 0.35 -6.14
N HIS A 125 11.52 0.85 -7.35
CA HIS A 125 12.12 2.18 -7.51
C HIS A 125 11.20 3.31 -7.00
N ILE A 126 9.86 3.14 -7.07
CA ILE A 126 8.90 4.09 -6.54
C ILE A 126 9.08 4.18 -5.02
N VAL A 127 9.05 3.03 -4.36
CA VAL A 127 9.17 2.93 -2.90
C VAL A 127 10.51 3.50 -2.42
N MET A 128 11.62 3.14 -3.08
CA MET A 128 12.94 3.61 -2.69
C MET A 128 13.09 5.13 -2.88
N ARG A 129 12.50 5.72 -3.92
CA ARG A 129 12.49 7.18 -4.11
C ARG A 129 11.63 7.90 -3.07
N LEU A 130 10.48 7.33 -2.69
CA LEU A 130 9.66 7.88 -1.59
C LEU A 130 10.44 7.90 -0.28
N VAL A 131 11.10 6.78 0.05
CA VAL A 131 11.90 6.68 1.26
C VAL A 131 13.08 7.67 1.23
N ALA A 132 13.78 7.79 0.12
CA ALA A 132 14.86 8.76 -0.03
C ALA A 132 14.36 10.20 0.17
N ALA A 133 13.22 10.55 -0.44
CA ALA A 133 12.59 11.85 -0.27
C ALA A 133 12.16 12.11 1.19
N TYR A 134 11.55 11.12 1.85
CA TYR A 134 11.20 11.20 3.27
C TYR A 134 12.44 11.45 4.14
N MET A 135 13.53 10.76 3.88
CA MET A 135 14.76 10.90 4.66
C MET A 135 15.44 12.25 4.45
N SER A 136 15.36 12.86 3.24
CA SER A 136 15.95 14.14 2.91
C SER A 136 15.09 15.33 3.34
N GLU A 137 13.80 15.32 2.96
CA GLU A 137 12.89 16.44 3.13
C GLU A 137 12.27 16.52 4.54
N ARG A 138 12.25 15.37 5.25
CA ARG A 138 11.66 15.25 6.60
C ARG A 138 10.20 15.72 6.69
N LYS A 139 9.48 15.73 5.57
CA LYS A 139 8.05 16.02 5.54
C LYS A 139 7.24 14.86 6.13
N PRO A 140 6.18 15.14 6.93
CA PRO A 140 5.35 14.09 7.53
C PRO A 140 4.65 13.18 6.54
N ILE A 141 4.36 13.66 5.32
CA ILE A 141 3.66 12.92 4.27
C ILE A 141 4.53 12.94 3.02
N THR A 142 4.86 11.77 2.49
CA THR A 142 5.57 11.64 1.21
C THR A 142 4.75 10.77 0.27
N ILE A 143 4.39 11.31 -0.89
CA ILE A 143 3.48 10.67 -1.85
C ILE A 143 4.00 10.83 -3.28
N PRO A 144 3.88 9.80 -4.14
CA PRO A 144 4.24 9.93 -5.54
C PRO A 144 3.23 10.80 -6.29
N GLN A 145 3.74 11.57 -7.24
CA GLN A 145 2.95 12.31 -8.21
C GLN A 145 3.22 11.74 -9.61
N TYR A 146 2.23 11.06 -10.17
CA TYR A 146 2.28 10.47 -11.51
C TYR A 146 1.66 11.45 -12.51
N GLY A 147 2.50 12.15 -13.25
CA GLY A 147 2.05 13.30 -14.04
C GLY A 147 1.42 14.37 -13.14
N GLU A 148 0.11 14.62 -13.27
CA GLU A 148 -0.62 15.61 -12.47
C GLU A 148 -1.35 15.01 -11.23
N GLN A 149 -1.34 13.68 -11.08
CA GLN A 149 -2.13 12.99 -10.05
C GLN A 149 -1.25 12.39 -8.96
N ALA A 150 -1.50 12.74 -7.71
CA ALA A 150 -0.95 12.03 -6.57
C ALA A 150 -1.69 10.71 -6.35
N GLY A 151 -0.97 9.66 -5.91
CA GLY A 151 -1.55 8.34 -5.70
C GLY A 151 -0.72 7.46 -4.77
N PRO A 152 -1.18 6.22 -4.49
CA PRO A 152 -0.42 5.27 -3.68
C PRO A 152 0.88 4.82 -4.39
N PRO A 153 1.81 4.22 -3.61
CA PRO A 153 1.80 4.11 -2.15
C PRO A 153 2.16 5.43 -1.46
N THR A 154 1.67 5.64 -0.22
CA THR A 154 1.95 6.88 0.53
C THR A 154 2.73 6.55 1.80
N LEU A 155 3.79 7.31 2.08
CA LEU A 155 4.57 7.18 3.30
C LEU A 155 4.16 8.29 4.29
N PHE A 156 3.82 7.87 5.51
CA PHE A 156 3.45 8.73 6.62
C PHE A 156 4.46 8.60 7.75
N ALA A 157 5.05 9.70 8.18
CA ALA A 157 5.86 9.75 9.39
C ALA A 157 5.01 9.50 10.64
N ARG A 158 5.61 8.96 11.70
CA ARG A 158 4.94 8.72 12.98
C ARG A 158 4.29 9.99 13.56
N SER A 159 4.87 11.16 13.29
CA SER A 159 4.36 12.45 13.79
C SER A 159 2.95 12.78 13.30
N ILE A 160 2.51 12.22 12.16
CA ILE A 160 1.15 12.44 11.61
C ILE A 160 0.16 11.33 11.96
N PHE A 161 0.57 10.29 12.69
CA PHE A 161 -0.32 9.18 13.07
C PHE A 161 -1.55 9.61 13.88
N PRO A 162 -1.43 10.55 14.84
CA PRO A 162 -2.62 11.03 15.56
C PRO A 162 -3.70 11.58 14.63
N GLU A 163 -3.33 12.33 13.60
CA GLU A 163 -4.24 12.89 12.61
C GLU A 163 -4.85 11.80 11.72
N LEU A 164 -4.06 10.75 11.37
CA LEU A 164 -4.56 9.61 10.61
C LEU A 164 -5.62 8.81 11.38
N LEU A 165 -5.47 8.70 12.71
CA LEU A 165 -6.41 8.01 13.59
C LEU A 165 -7.75 8.76 13.72
N MET A 166 -7.78 10.06 13.45
CA MET A 166 -8.97 10.93 13.52
C MET A 166 -9.68 11.10 12.18
N LEU A 167 -9.17 10.48 11.10
CA LEU A 167 -9.81 10.56 9.78
C LEU A 167 -11.12 9.78 9.74
N GLU A 168 -12.07 10.31 8.98
CA GLU A 168 -13.38 9.71 8.75
C GLU A 168 -13.71 9.63 7.25
N GLY A 169 -14.59 8.70 6.87
CA GLY A 169 -15.12 8.56 5.52
C GLY A 169 -14.16 7.85 4.55
N ASP A 170 -14.44 8.00 3.25
CA ASP A 170 -13.82 7.21 2.18
C ASP A 170 -12.60 7.88 1.50
N ILE A 171 -12.15 9.01 2.01
CA ILE A 171 -11.09 9.82 1.37
C ILE A 171 -9.69 9.43 1.83
N GLY A 172 -9.57 8.68 2.93
CA GLY A 172 -8.30 8.26 3.49
C GLY A 172 -7.31 9.43 3.68
N GLY A 173 -6.03 9.21 3.45
CA GLY A 173 -4.98 10.22 3.60
C GLY A 173 -5.11 11.46 2.71
N ARG A 174 -5.94 11.43 1.63
CA ARG A 174 -6.10 12.58 0.72
C ARG A 174 -6.64 13.84 1.41
N GLN A 175 -7.44 13.71 2.46
CA GLN A 175 -7.91 14.85 3.24
C GLN A 175 -6.76 15.64 3.85
N LEU A 176 -5.73 14.94 4.32
CA LEU A 176 -4.52 15.57 4.86
C LEU A 176 -3.72 16.31 3.80
N LEU A 177 -3.65 15.75 2.56
CA LEU A 177 -2.97 16.41 1.44
C LEU A 177 -3.58 17.77 1.12
N SER A 178 -4.93 17.85 1.15
CA SER A 178 -5.65 19.11 0.89
C SER A 178 -5.61 20.06 2.09
N LYS A 179 -5.65 19.53 3.31
CA LYS A 179 -5.73 20.31 4.54
C LYS A 179 -4.37 20.91 4.96
N TYR A 180 -3.27 20.17 4.69
CA TYR A 180 -1.92 20.52 5.12
C TYR A 180 -0.91 20.34 3.98
N PRO A 181 -1.02 21.11 2.89
CA PRO A 181 -0.14 20.96 1.73
C PRO A 181 1.33 21.20 2.08
N GLU A 182 1.62 22.01 3.10
CA GLU A 182 2.98 22.28 3.60
C GLU A 182 3.63 21.04 4.25
N LEU A 183 2.84 20.08 4.73
CA LEU A 183 3.31 18.83 5.31
C LEU A 183 3.63 17.76 4.27
N VAL A 184 3.34 18.04 2.99
CA VAL A 184 3.44 17.07 1.90
C VAL A 184 4.72 17.26 1.11
N CYS A 185 5.42 16.15 0.84
CA CYS A 185 6.46 16.02 -0.17
C CYS A 185 5.87 15.24 -1.36
N LEU A 186 5.71 15.91 -2.51
CA LEU A 186 5.34 15.28 -3.77
C LEU A 186 6.61 14.81 -4.48
N VAL A 187 6.68 13.51 -4.79
CA VAL A 187 7.81 12.91 -5.51
C VAL A 187 7.38 12.66 -6.96
N PRO A 188 7.96 13.36 -7.96
CA PRO A 188 7.51 13.25 -9.34
C PRO A 188 7.92 11.92 -9.98
N PHE A 189 6.98 11.30 -10.70
CA PHE A 189 7.15 10.12 -11.55
C PHE A 189 6.46 10.32 -12.88
N ASN A 190 6.83 9.51 -13.89
CA ASN A 190 6.10 9.49 -15.15
C ASN A 190 4.71 8.85 -14.95
N GLN A 191 3.76 9.16 -15.82
CA GLN A 191 2.41 8.60 -15.75
C GLN A 191 2.42 7.06 -15.88
N GLU A 192 3.34 6.52 -16.66
CA GLU A 192 3.51 5.09 -16.93
C GLU A 192 4.03 4.31 -15.72
N ASP A 193 4.68 4.99 -14.77
CA ASP A 193 5.18 4.39 -13.52
C ASP A 193 4.04 4.10 -12.52
N ARG A 194 2.84 4.67 -12.75
CA ARG A 194 1.71 4.49 -11.85
C ARG A 194 1.33 3.01 -11.74
N PRO A 195 1.29 2.45 -10.51
CA PRO A 195 0.81 1.10 -10.30
C PRO A 195 -0.61 0.92 -10.87
N ARG A 196 -0.84 -0.23 -11.49
CA ARG A 196 -2.17 -0.57 -12.01
C ARG A 196 -3.00 -1.20 -10.89
N ASP A 197 -4.08 -0.54 -10.56
CA ASP A 197 -5.14 -1.08 -9.71
C ASP A 197 -6.07 -2.01 -10.54
N VAL A 198 -6.69 -2.96 -9.88
CA VAL A 198 -7.66 -3.88 -10.49
C VAL A 198 -9.07 -3.45 -10.08
N ASP A 199 -9.67 -2.52 -10.81
CA ASP A 199 -11.00 -2.01 -10.51
C ASP A 199 -12.10 -2.57 -11.43
N THR A 200 -11.74 -2.95 -12.64
CA THR A 200 -12.66 -3.47 -13.65
C THR A 200 -12.21 -4.84 -14.21
N PRO A 201 -13.12 -5.60 -14.84
CA PRO A 201 -12.73 -6.82 -15.57
C PRO A 201 -11.72 -6.57 -16.71
N GLY A 202 -11.64 -5.31 -17.21
CA GLY A 202 -10.64 -4.90 -18.19
C GLY A 202 -9.25 -4.83 -17.57
N ASP A 203 -9.13 -4.20 -16.40
CA ASP A 203 -7.87 -4.10 -15.66
C ASP A 203 -7.34 -5.48 -15.31
N TYR A 204 -8.23 -6.35 -14.82
CA TYR A 204 -7.86 -7.73 -14.51
C TYR A 204 -7.31 -8.48 -15.72
N ARG A 205 -7.99 -8.41 -16.90
CA ARG A 205 -7.49 -9.05 -18.14
C ARG A 205 -6.15 -8.50 -18.59
N ALA A 206 -5.85 -7.25 -18.29
CA ALA A 206 -4.57 -6.64 -18.64
C ALA A 206 -3.38 -7.14 -17.78
N LEU A 207 -3.67 -7.84 -16.66
CA LEU A 207 -2.68 -8.48 -15.80
C LEU A 207 -2.48 -9.97 -16.08
N LEU A 208 -3.36 -10.58 -16.89
CA LEU A 208 -3.26 -11.98 -17.34
C LEU A 208 -2.42 -12.09 -18.62
#